data_398a5b230cf0c373911d3a00c4ae27e5
#
_entry.id   398a5b230cf0c373911d3a00c4ae27e5
#
_cell.length_a   1.000
_cell.length_b   1.000
_cell.length_c   1.000
_cell.angle_alpha   90.00
_cell.angle_beta   90.00
_cell.angle_gamma   90.00
#
_symmetry.space_group_name_H-M   'P 1'
#
loop_
_entity.id
_entity.type
_entity.pdbx_description
1 polymer ?
#
loop_
_entity_poly.entity_id
_entity_poly.type
_entity_poly.pdbx_seq_one_letter_code
_entity_poly.pdbx_strand_id
1 'polypeptide(L)'
;MNGFDKIPEERKRRLDELFEAFSVIGDDTYVYLCDMQYDFSRWSKVLTDAFGLPGEYMYGAGAIWEEHIHPEDRNAFHHGIDDIFSGKSGGHDMQYRARRKDGEYDVCTCRGIVIKDVSGQPEYFGGAIRNHSQQSHIDRLTGLRNQYGFFEDIRSHIDSKVPMRVCLIGISKFAEINELYGYAAGNSVLQGVGRYLMDHVGNRGGTFRMDGSKFAIITETQTYEDMESTYEGLRAHFREGIKLGDEYAPLELHAGTFAVDDFTTDDQTVYSCLTYAYDESKFNKQGDIVEFCNNLRTDNIKSTAKLHSIRNSINNEFDGFYLLYQPVVDAKTEKLIGAEALLRWKNDKYGMVPPDEFIPVLEKDPLFPVLGEWILHTAMTDAKKIQEILPDFIINVNLSYAQLERPDFTDSVWNIVKNTGFDPQRLCLEITERCRLLDMKLLNNVMTTLRAGGIRIALDDFGTGFSSIGLLKNLPFDTIKVDRGFVQKIEEDDRERRLVYNFTDAASIFGSDVCVEGIETSGMRNILKEMSIHSFQGYFYSKPVEVGTIISGLKSESGEMCFKNP
;
A
#
# COMPACT_ATOMS: atom_id res chain seq x y z
N MET A 1 20.19 -9.36 -36.75
CA MET A 1 20.58 -7.96 -37.00
C MET A 1 19.77 -7.47 -38.17
N ASN A 2 18.60 -6.93 -37.93
CA ASN A 2 17.81 -6.23 -38.94
C ASN A 2 18.38 -4.82 -39.00
N GLY A 3 18.99 -4.41 -40.14
CA GLY A 3 19.52 -3.08 -40.32
C GLY A 3 18.39 -2.06 -40.24
N PHE A 4 18.38 -1.26 -39.17
CA PHE A 4 17.53 -0.10 -39.13
C PHE A 4 17.99 0.87 -40.23
N ASP A 5 17.08 1.33 -41.08
CA ASP A 5 17.34 2.44 -41.98
C ASP A 5 17.71 3.65 -41.10
N LYS A 6 18.68 4.45 -41.57
CA LYS A 6 19.07 5.67 -40.82
C LYS A 6 17.85 6.57 -40.64
N ILE A 7 17.69 7.13 -39.44
CA ILE A 7 16.61 8.08 -39.16
C ILE A 7 16.62 9.23 -40.17
N PRO A 8 15.49 9.61 -40.79
CA PRO A 8 15.40 10.77 -41.67
C PRO A 8 15.70 12.08 -40.92
N GLU A 9 16.35 13.01 -41.60
CA GLU A 9 16.73 14.32 -40.99
C GLU A 9 15.52 15.09 -40.44
N GLU A 10 14.37 15.01 -41.07
CA GLU A 10 13.14 15.65 -40.60
C GLU A 10 12.67 15.06 -39.26
N ARG A 11 12.72 13.73 -39.10
CA ARG A 11 12.35 13.06 -37.83
C ARG A 11 13.37 13.36 -36.74
N LYS A 12 14.66 13.40 -37.09
CA LYS A 12 15.70 13.79 -36.14
C LYS A 12 15.51 15.21 -35.64
N ARG A 13 15.19 16.14 -36.54
CA ARG A 13 14.87 17.51 -36.14
C ARG A 13 13.65 17.58 -35.22
N ARG A 14 12.61 16.80 -35.49
CA ARG A 14 11.43 16.73 -34.63
C ARG A 14 11.74 16.12 -33.26
N LEU A 15 12.59 15.11 -33.20
CA LEU A 15 13.10 14.53 -31.96
C LEU A 15 13.83 15.60 -31.13
N ASP A 16 14.66 16.42 -31.79
CA ASP A 16 15.41 17.49 -31.14
C ASP A 16 14.50 18.58 -30.58
N GLU A 17 13.50 19.03 -31.34
CA GLU A 17 12.50 20.01 -30.90
C GLU A 17 11.73 19.53 -29.66
N LEU A 18 11.29 18.29 -29.67
CA LEU A 18 10.60 17.70 -28.54
C LEU A 18 11.53 17.55 -27.33
N PHE A 19 12.77 17.09 -27.53
CA PHE A 19 13.75 16.95 -26.46
C PHE A 19 14.04 18.31 -25.78
N GLU A 20 14.22 19.36 -26.54
CA GLU A 20 14.42 20.72 -25.98
C GLU A 20 13.21 21.17 -25.16
N ALA A 21 11.98 20.90 -25.64
CA ALA A 21 10.76 21.23 -24.91
C ALA A 21 10.68 20.46 -23.55
N PHE A 22 11.05 19.19 -23.53
CA PHE A 22 11.11 18.40 -22.29
C PHE A 22 12.22 18.87 -21.34
N SER A 23 13.35 19.34 -21.87
CA SER A 23 14.52 19.76 -21.10
C SER A 23 14.30 21.05 -20.29
N VAL A 24 13.29 21.85 -20.64
CA VAL A 24 12.96 23.10 -19.93
C VAL A 24 12.29 22.85 -18.57
N ILE A 25 11.81 21.62 -18.30
CA ILE A 25 10.87 21.33 -17.20
C ILE A 25 11.57 20.92 -15.89
N GLY A 26 12.88 20.69 -15.84
CA GLY A 26 13.48 20.16 -14.61
C GLY A 26 14.94 20.44 -14.38
N ASP A 27 15.25 21.12 -13.27
CA ASP A 27 16.61 21.42 -12.84
C ASP A 27 17.43 20.21 -12.33
N ASP A 28 16.79 19.10 -11.94
CA ASP A 28 17.46 17.91 -11.33
C ASP A 28 17.10 16.59 -12.02
N THR A 29 16.66 16.62 -13.29
CA THR A 29 16.26 15.43 -14.03
C THR A 29 17.01 15.31 -15.36
N TYR A 30 17.39 14.09 -15.70
CA TYR A 30 18.01 13.78 -16.98
C TYR A 30 16.94 13.37 -17.98
N VAL A 31 16.79 14.13 -19.04
CA VAL A 31 15.79 13.89 -20.08
C VAL A 31 16.31 12.88 -21.11
N TYR A 32 15.42 12.02 -21.59
CA TYR A 32 15.62 11.14 -22.73
C TYR A 32 14.39 11.13 -23.63
N LEU A 33 14.60 10.96 -24.93
CA LEU A 33 13.54 10.82 -25.91
C LEU A 33 13.97 9.81 -27.00
N CYS A 34 13.11 8.84 -27.31
CA CYS A 34 13.32 7.80 -28.30
C CYS A 34 12.27 7.90 -29.42
N ASP A 35 12.70 7.90 -30.66
CA ASP A 35 11.84 7.59 -31.79
C ASP A 35 11.63 6.07 -31.85
N MET A 36 10.41 5.61 -31.55
CA MET A 36 10.10 4.18 -31.41
C MET A 36 10.12 3.44 -32.75
N GLN A 37 9.97 4.15 -33.88
CA GLN A 37 10.00 3.55 -35.21
C GLN A 37 11.43 3.20 -35.65
N TYR A 38 12.39 4.03 -35.29
CA TYR A 38 13.79 3.89 -35.73
C TYR A 38 14.70 3.39 -34.59
N ASP A 39 14.17 3.22 -33.39
CA ASP A 39 14.92 2.93 -32.15
C ASP A 39 16.14 3.86 -32.00
N PHE A 40 15.90 5.16 -32.29
CA PHE A 40 16.89 6.20 -32.23
C PHE A 40 16.57 7.20 -31.15
N SER A 41 17.49 7.42 -30.22
CA SER A 41 17.26 8.21 -29.01
C SER A 41 18.21 9.40 -28.91
N ARG A 42 17.71 10.48 -28.31
CA ARG A 42 18.51 11.58 -27.79
C ARG A 42 18.44 11.59 -26.26
N TRP A 43 19.59 11.64 -25.61
CA TRP A 43 19.73 11.63 -24.15
C TRP A 43 20.50 12.86 -23.69
N SER A 44 20.21 13.39 -22.48
CA SER A 44 20.91 14.54 -21.95
C SER A 44 22.39 14.26 -21.77
N LYS A 45 23.24 15.24 -22.14
CA LYS A 45 24.70 15.12 -22.06
C LYS A 45 25.17 14.83 -20.64
N VAL A 46 24.56 15.43 -19.64
CA VAL A 46 24.92 15.23 -18.23
C VAL A 46 24.73 13.77 -17.82
N LEU A 47 23.66 13.13 -18.27
CA LEU A 47 23.44 11.69 -18.01
C LEU A 47 24.46 10.82 -18.74
N THR A 48 24.70 11.09 -20.03
CA THR A 48 25.65 10.29 -20.81
C THR A 48 27.07 10.37 -20.25
N ASP A 49 27.47 11.53 -19.78
CA ASP A 49 28.78 11.74 -19.15
C ASP A 49 28.87 11.04 -17.76
N ALA A 50 27.82 11.10 -16.96
CA ALA A 50 27.77 10.51 -15.62
C ALA A 50 27.81 8.97 -15.62
N PHE A 51 27.07 8.36 -16.53
CA PHE A 51 26.95 6.90 -16.63
C PHE A 51 27.88 6.28 -17.69
N GLY A 52 28.62 7.11 -18.46
CA GLY A 52 29.58 6.63 -19.44
C GLY A 52 28.94 6.02 -20.68
N LEU A 53 27.78 6.55 -21.10
CA LEU A 53 27.09 6.11 -22.31
C LEU A 53 27.82 6.55 -23.59
N PRO A 54 27.58 5.90 -24.76
CA PRO A 54 28.32 6.19 -25.99
C PRO A 54 28.19 7.61 -26.50
N GLY A 55 27.11 8.32 -26.19
CA GLY A 55 26.88 9.70 -26.60
C GLY A 55 25.44 10.15 -26.46
N GLU A 56 25.17 11.40 -26.80
CA GLU A 56 23.81 11.98 -26.71
C GLU A 56 22.82 11.33 -27.69
N TYR A 57 23.31 10.85 -28.81
CA TYR A 57 22.49 10.18 -29.84
C TYR A 57 22.89 8.72 -29.98
N MET A 58 21.92 7.82 -29.83
CA MET A 58 22.16 6.38 -29.82
C MET A 58 21.04 5.63 -30.51
N TYR A 59 21.39 4.56 -31.24
CA TYR A 59 20.47 3.51 -31.64
C TYR A 59 20.46 2.43 -30.55
N GLY A 60 19.29 1.82 -30.30
CA GLY A 60 19.19 0.76 -29.31
C GLY A 60 19.49 1.22 -27.88
N ALA A 61 19.18 2.47 -27.55
CA ALA A 61 19.54 3.07 -26.26
C ALA A 61 18.95 2.32 -25.07
N GLY A 62 17.79 1.68 -25.23
CA GLY A 62 17.18 0.85 -24.20
C GLY A 62 18.06 -0.33 -23.79
N ALA A 63 18.62 -1.07 -24.76
CA ALA A 63 19.53 -2.18 -24.50
C ALA A 63 20.87 -1.71 -23.89
N ILE A 64 21.41 -0.56 -24.37
CA ILE A 64 22.62 0.02 -23.81
C ILE A 64 22.40 0.43 -22.35
N TRP A 65 21.25 1.02 -22.02
CA TRP A 65 20.92 1.41 -20.66
C TRP A 65 20.68 0.20 -19.75
N GLU A 66 20.04 -0.86 -20.25
CA GLU A 66 19.81 -2.12 -19.53
C GLU A 66 21.12 -2.76 -19.04
N GLU A 67 22.21 -2.65 -19.81
CA GLU A 67 23.53 -3.13 -19.36
C GLU A 67 24.07 -2.38 -18.13
N HIS A 68 23.63 -1.16 -17.90
CA HIS A 68 24.00 -0.36 -16.73
C HIS A 68 23.13 -0.68 -15.52
N ILE A 69 21.98 -1.32 -15.69
CA ILE A 69 21.08 -1.66 -14.59
C ILE A 69 21.63 -2.83 -13.77
N HIS A 70 21.48 -2.72 -12.43
CA HIS A 70 21.92 -3.78 -11.52
C HIS A 70 21.28 -5.12 -11.89
N PRO A 71 22.02 -6.25 -11.85
CA PRO A 71 21.49 -7.55 -12.27
C PRO A 71 20.15 -7.96 -11.65
N GLU A 72 19.91 -7.63 -10.38
CA GLU A 72 18.65 -7.92 -9.69
C GLU A 72 17.46 -7.10 -10.18
N ASP A 73 17.71 -5.87 -10.67
CA ASP A 73 16.65 -4.95 -11.13
C ASP A 73 16.38 -5.10 -12.63
N ARG A 74 17.28 -5.80 -13.35
CA ARG A 74 17.30 -5.88 -14.82
C ARG A 74 16.06 -6.56 -15.39
N ASN A 75 15.60 -7.66 -14.79
CA ASN A 75 14.43 -8.38 -15.27
C ASN A 75 13.16 -7.52 -15.21
N ALA A 76 12.96 -6.80 -14.12
CA ALA A 76 11.81 -5.92 -13.96
C ALA A 76 11.85 -4.76 -14.97
N PHE A 77 13.03 -4.17 -15.19
CA PHE A 77 13.24 -3.13 -16.19
C PHE A 77 12.95 -3.64 -17.60
N HIS A 78 13.48 -4.80 -17.97
CA HIS A 78 13.26 -5.40 -19.28
C HIS A 78 11.78 -5.60 -19.58
N HIS A 79 11.03 -6.19 -18.65
CA HIS A 79 9.58 -6.37 -18.80
C HIS A 79 8.83 -5.05 -18.94
N GLY A 80 9.20 -4.02 -18.15
CA GLY A 80 8.58 -2.70 -18.24
C GLY A 80 8.79 -2.03 -19.60
N ILE A 81 9.98 -2.16 -20.19
CA ILE A 81 10.30 -1.62 -21.52
C ILE A 81 9.60 -2.42 -22.62
N ASP A 82 9.58 -3.76 -22.53
CA ASP A 82 8.87 -4.62 -23.47
C ASP A 82 7.37 -4.31 -23.54
N ASP A 83 6.74 -4.04 -22.40
CA ASP A 83 5.34 -3.67 -22.32
C ASP A 83 5.04 -2.33 -23.01
N ILE A 84 5.97 -1.36 -22.94
CA ILE A 84 5.87 -0.10 -23.68
C ILE A 84 5.99 -0.31 -25.18
N PHE A 85 7.05 -0.99 -25.63
CA PHE A 85 7.28 -1.22 -27.07
C PHE A 85 6.25 -2.16 -27.70
N SER A 86 5.65 -3.07 -26.93
CA SER A 86 4.53 -3.90 -27.37
C SER A 86 3.16 -3.20 -27.33
N GLY A 87 3.10 -1.97 -26.84
CA GLY A 87 1.87 -1.17 -26.72
C GLY A 87 0.92 -1.61 -25.61
N LYS A 88 1.37 -2.47 -24.69
CA LYS A 88 0.60 -2.90 -23.52
C LYS A 88 0.54 -1.82 -22.42
N SER A 89 1.60 -1.01 -22.32
CA SER A 89 1.67 0.12 -21.39
C SER A 89 1.84 1.43 -22.14
N GLY A 90 1.19 2.49 -21.66
CA GLY A 90 1.35 3.86 -22.16
C GLY A 90 2.39 4.69 -21.40
N GLY A 91 2.99 4.15 -20.36
CA GLY A 91 3.96 4.83 -19.53
C GLY A 91 4.84 3.90 -18.72
N HIS A 92 5.90 4.46 -18.15
CA HIS A 92 6.91 3.80 -17.33
C HIS A 92 7.16 4.64 -16.09
N ASP A 93 7.07 4.03 -14.91
CA ASP A 93 7.46 4.63 -13.64
C ASP A 93 8.15 3.55 -12.80
N MET A 94 9.48 3.62 -12.72
CA MET A 94 10.25 2.57 -12.11
C MET A 94 11.50 3.12 -11.41
N GLN A 95 11.79 2.57 -10.24
CA GLN A 95 13.03 2.78 -9.53
C GLN A 95 13.96 1.57 -9.71
N TYR A 96 15.24 1.84 -9.97
CA TYR A 96 16.28 0.81 -10.14
C TYR A 96 17.66 1.39 -9.85
N ARG A 97 18.64 0.50 -9.65
CA ARG A 97 20.05 0.85 -9.50
C ARG A 97 20.74 0.86 -10.86
N ALA A 98 21.40 1.98 -11.20
CA ALA A 98 22.15 2.13 -12.45
C ALA A 98 23.63 2.37 -12.17
N ARG A 99 24.52 1.66 -12.88
CA ARG A 99 25.96 1.69 -12.72
C ARG A 99 26.55 2.93 -13.39
N ARG A 100 27.22 3.76 -12.60
CA ARG A 100 27.97 4.92 -13.08
C ARG A 100 29.25 4.52 -13.82
N LYS A 101 29.88 5.52 -14.46
CA LYS A 101 31.16 5.37 -15.16
C LYS A 101 32.32 4.88 -14.26
N ASP A 102 32.27 5.19 -12.96
CA ASP A 102 33.26 4.75 -11.95
C ASP A 102 33.01 3.33 -11.43
N GLY A 103 31.91 2.70 -11.83
CA GLY A 103 31.54 1.32 -11.44
C GLY A 103 30.56 1.24 -10.27
N GLU A 104 30.33 2.32 -9.54
CA GLU A 104 29.36 2.37 -8.43
C GLU A 104 27.92 2.45 -8.95
N TYR A 105 26.96 2.03 -8.12
CA TYR A 105 25.55 2.05 -8.48
C TYR A 105 24.82 3.20 -7.82
N ASP A 106 24.15 4.01 -8.65
CA ASP A 106 23.24 5.05 -8.19
C ASP A 106 21.78 4.56 -8.26
N VAL A 107 20.97 4.96 -7.29
CA VAL A 107 19.53 4.74 -7.34
C VAL A 107 18.89 5.79 -8.23
N CYS A 108 18.19 5.34 -9.26
CA CYS A 108 17.53 6.18 -10.25
C CYS A 108 16.04 5.88 -10.30
N THR A 109 15.20 6.91 -10.41
CA THR A 109 13.79 6.75 -10.81
C THR A 109 13.62 7.22 -12.24
N CYS A 110 13.08 6.35 -13.08
CA CYS A 110 12.76 6.64 -14.47
C CYS A 110 11.26 6.77 -14.64
N ARG A 111 10.82 7.91 -15.18
CA ARG A 111 9.42 8.15 -15.57
C ARG A 111 9.38 8.51 -17.04
N GLY A 112 8.52 7.82 -17.79
CA GLY A 112 8.37 8.05 -19.22
C GLY A 112 6.95 7.79 -19.69
N ILE A 113 6.59 8.44 -20.79
CA ILE A 113 5.30 8.28 -21.44
C ILE A 113 5.48 8.01 -22.93
N VAL A 114 4.52 7.32 -23.52
CA VAL A 114 4.43 7.13 -24.96
C VAL A 114 3.63 8.24 -25.58
N ILE A 115 4.25 8.96 -26.51
CA ILE A 115 3.58 9.96 -27.36
C ILE A 115 3.09 9.22 -28.61
N LYS A 116 1.80 9.38 -28.92
CA LYS A 116 1.15 8.71 -30.06
C LYS A 116 1.00 9.69 -31.22
N ASP A 117 1.05 9.16 -32.42
CA ASP A 117 0.74 9.91 -33.64
C ASP A 117 -0.76 10.22 -33.78
N VAL A 118 -1.15 10.93 -34.85
CA VAL A 118 -2.55 11.30 -35.13
C VAL A 118 -3.46 10.09 -35.38
N SER A 119 -2.88 8.92 -35.66
CA SER A 119 -3.60 7.66 -35.86
C SER A 119 -3.71 6.83 -34.55
N GLY A 120 -3.11 7.31 -33.47
CA GLY A 120 -3.10 6.65 -32.16
C GLY A 120 -1.99 5.60 -32.01
N GLN A 121 -1.05 5.50 -32.96
CA GLN A 121 0.08 4.57 -32.88
C GLN A 121 1.23 5.19 -32.08
N PRO A 122 2.01 4.39 -31.30
CA PRO A 122 3.20 4.86 -30.61
C PRO A 122 4.21 5.47 -31.57
N GLU A 123 4.63 6.70 -31.31
CA GLU A 123 5.58 7.44 -32.18
C GLU A 123 6.89 7.74 -31.43
N TYR A 124 6.80 8.35 -30.25
CA TYR A 124 7.95 8.63 -29.40
C TYR A 124 7.73 8.05 -27.99
N PHE A 125 8.83 7.63 -27.35
CA PHE A 125 8.88 7.32 -25.94
C PHE A 125 9.86 8.28 -25.27
N GLY A 126 9.39 9.05 -24.33
CA GLY A 126 10.22 10.06 -23.67
C GLY A 126 9.88 10.27 -22.23
N GLY A 127 10.87 10.75 -21.49
CA GLY A 127 10.72 10.99 -20.08
C GLY A 127 11.96 11.55 -19.41
N ALA A 128 12.00 11.36 -18.10
CA ALA A 128 13.08 11.85 -17.26
C ALA A 128 13.59 10.75 -16.30
N ILE A 129 14.90 10.73 -16.12
CA ILE A 129 15.58 9.92 -15.11
C ILE A 129 16.05 10.86 -14.01
N ARG A 130 15.64 10.61 -12.79
CA ARG A 130 16.10 11.28 -11.59
C ARG A 130 17.13 10.42 -10.89
N ASN A 131 18.37 10.96 -10.76
CA ASN A 131 19.42 10.30 -9.99
C ASN A 131 19.34 10.76 -8.53
N HIS A 132 19.05 9.83 -7.63
CA HIS A 132 18.90 10.12 -6.21
C HIS A 132 20.24 10.23 -5.49
N SER A 133 21.30 9.62 -6.01
CA SER A 133 22.62 9.62 -5.39
C SER A 133 23.38 10.93 -5.58
N GLN A 134 22.99 11.76 -6.55
CA GLN A 134 23.57 13.10 -6.74
C GLN A 134 22.83 14.20 -5.95
N GLN A 135 21.71 13.88 -5.30
CA GLN A 135 21.03 14.83 -4.44
C GLN A 135 21.85 15.07 -3.17
N SER A 136 22.00 16.33 -2.79
CA SER A 136 22.43 16.70 -1.44
C SER A 136 21.63 15.87 -0.44
N HIS A 137 22.29 15.12 0.44
CA HIS A 137 21.65 14.41 1.56
C HIS A 137 20.94 15.37 2.53
N ILE A 138 20.82 16.64 2.16
CA ILE A 138 20.27 17.72 2.96
C ILE A 138 18.99 18.26 2.31
N ASP A 139 17.92 18.34 3.08
CA ASP A 139 16.69 19.03 2.71
C ASP A 139 16.93 20.54 2.71
N ARG A 140 16.74 21.18 1.57
CA ARG A 140 17.01 22.61 1.38
C ARG A 140 16.10 23.52 2.22
N LEU A 141 14.90 23.07 2.57
CA LEU A 141 13.94 23.86 3.34
C LEU A 141 14.32 23.93 4.82
N THR A 142 14.67 22.77 5.42
CA THR A 142 14.90 22.65 6.85
C THR A 142 16.36 22.63 7.24
N GLY A 143 17.27 22.34 6.30
CA GLY A 143 18.70 22.14 6.57
C GLY A 143 19.03 20.79 7.21
N LEU A 144 18.05 19.94 7.47
CA LEU A 144 18.23 18.60 7.98
C LEU A 144 18.71 17.63 6.87
N ARG A 145 19.27 16.49 7.26
CA ARG A 145 19.45 15.40 6.32
C ARG A 145 18.09 14.91 5.81
N ASN A 146 18.03 14.42 4.60
CA ASN A 146 16.78 13.97 3.98
C ASN A 146 16.54 12.47 4.22
N GLN A 147 15.46 11.95 3.64
CA GLN A 147 15.07 10.54 3.75
C GLN A 147 16.15 9.57 3.24
N TYR A 148 16.93 9.94 2.22
CA TYR A 148 18.04 9.08 1.74
C TYR A 148 19.12 8.94 2.80
N GLY A 149 19.50 10.04 3.43
CA GLY A 149 20.44 10.02 4.54
C GLY A 149 19.95 9.19 5.73
N PHE A 150 18.63 9.20 5.98
CA PHE A 150 18.02 8.36 7.00
C PHE A 150 18.20 6.87 6.72
N PHE A 151 17.85 6.40 5.52
CA PHE A 151 17.99 4.99 5.16
C PHE A 151 19.46 4.56 5.05
N GLU A 152 20.35 5.45 4.60
CA GLU A 152 21.78 5.18 4.57
C GLU A 152 22.33 4.95 5.99
N ASP A 153 21.95 5.79 6.95
CA ASP A 153 22.38 5.63 8.34
C ASP A 153 21.84 4.34 8.95
N ILE A 154 20.58 3.99 8.71
CA ILE A 154 20.01 2.72 9.21
C ILE A 154 20.82 1.54 8.65
N ARG A 155 21.09 1.50 7.35
CA ARG A 155 21.90 0.43 6.73
C ARG A 155 23.29 0.37 7.33
N SER A 156 23.96 1.51 7.50
CA SER A 156 25.28 1.59 8.10
C SER A 156 25.32 1.03 9.53
N HIS A 157 24.29 1.31 10.35
CA HIS A 157 24.18 0.77 11.71
C HIS A 157 23.93 -0.75 11.71
N ILE A 158 23.06 -1.23 10.82
CA ILE A 158 22.79 -2.66 10.66
C ILE A 158 24.05 -3.41 10.22
N ASP A 159 24.76 -2.93 9.20
CA ASP A 159 25.98 -3.53 8.67
C ASP A 159 27.11 -3.53 9.70
N SER A 160 27.24 -2.45 10.44
CA SER A 160 28.25 -2.29 11.51
C SER A 160 27.85 -2.97 12.82
N LYS A 161 26.62 -3.49 12.91
CA LYS A 161 26.02 -4.09 14.12
C LYS A 161 26.07 -3.15 15.33
N VAL A 162 25.77 -1.87 15.10
CA VAL A 162 25.66 -0.85 16.13
C VAL A 162 24.20 -0.68 16.51
N PRO A 163 23.80 -0.95 17.78
CA PRO A 163 22.43 -0.72 18.22
C PRO A 163 22.03 0.74 18.05
N MET A 164 20.78 0.97 17.63
CA MET A 164 20.25 2.32 17.47
C MET A 164 18.79 2.38 17.92
N ARG A 165 18.35 3.58 18.27
CA ARG A 165 16.92 3.92 18.42
C ARG A 165 16.52 4.87 17.31
N VAL A 166 15.42 4.57 16.66
CA VAL A 166 14.83 5.40 15.61
C VAL A 166 13.51 5.98 16.10
N CYS A 167 13.19 7.20 15.70
CA CYS A 167 11.91 7.84 16.00
C CYS A 167 11.39 8.53 14.75
N LEU A 168 10.09 8.40 14.48
CA LEU A 168 9.37 9.10 13.43
C LEU A 168 8.38 10.07 14.09
N ILE A 169 8.44 11.34 13.72
CA ILE A 169 7.58 12.41 14.22
C ILE A 169 6.86 13.02 13.04
N GLY A 170 5.56 13.25 13.15
CA GLY A 170 4.79 13.88 12.09
C GLY A 170 3.81 14.93 12.61
N ILE A 171 3.48 15.87 11.73
CA ILE A 171 2.49 16.92 11.95
C ILE A 171 1.18 16.49 11.31
N SER A 172 0.13 16.32 12.10
CA SER A 172 -1.22 16.05 11.59
C SER A 172 -1.86 17.29 11.01
N LYS A 173 -2.80 17.06 10.08
CA LYS A 173 -3.57 18.13 9.43
C LYS A 173 -2.71 19.21 8.76
N PHE A 174 -1.49 18.84 8.34
CA PHE A 174 -0.57 19.79 7.71
C PHE A 174 -1.13 20.38 6.40
N ALA A 175 -1.95 19.61 5.67
CA ALA A 175 -2.64 20.10 4.49
C ALA A 175 -3.60 21.25 4.83
N GLU A 176 -4.32 21.16 5.95
CA GLU A 176 -5.23 22.22 6.41
C GLU A 176 -4.45 23.52 6.75
N ILE A 177 -3.23 23.39 7.31
CA ILE A 177 -2.36 24.55 7.53
C ILE A 177 -2.00 25.23 6.20
N ASN A 178 -1.66 24.44 5.18
CA ASN A 178 -1.37 24.97 3.84
C ASN A 178 -2.60 25.63 3.18
N GLU A 179 -3.78 25.04 3.37
CA GLU A 179 -5.03 25.58 2.82
C GLU A 179 -5.45 26.88 3.51
N LEU A 180 -5.34 26.96 4.83
CA LEU A 180 -5.79 28.10 5.62
C LEU A 180 -4.78 29.25 5.60
N TYR A 181 -3.48 28.95 5.68
CA TYR A 181 -2.42 29.96 5.88
C TYR A 181 -1.44 30.07 4.69
N GLY A 182 -1.60 29.21 3.68
CA GLY A 182 -0.75 29.17 2.49
C GLY A 182 0.54 28.38 2.67
N TYR A 183 1.16 27.98 1.55
CA TYR A 183 2.39 27.16 1.52
C TYR A 183 3.58 27.80 2.23
N ALA A 184 3.70 29.12 2.22
CA ALA A 184 4.77 29.83 2.93
C ALA A 184 4.68 29.61 4.45
N ALA A 185 3.47 29.58 4.99
CA ALA A 185 3.20 29.28 6.38
C ALA A 185 3.56 27.82 6.72
N GLY A 186 3.13 26.86 5.89
CA GLY A 186 3.53 25.45 6.06
C GLY A 186 5.04 25.28 6.04
N ASN A 187 5.75 25.96 5.13
CA ASN A 187 7.22 25.95 5.08
C ASN A 187 7.84 26.49 6.38
N SER A 188 7.27 27.55 6.97
CA SER A 188 7.72 28.09 8.25
C SER A 188 7.51 27.11 9.40
N VAL A 189 6.41 26.36 9.38
CA VAL A 189 6.13 25.28 10.34
C VAL A 189 7.21 24.21 10.25
N LEU A 190 7.50 23.71 9.04
CA LEU A 190 8.53 22.68 8.83
C LEU A 190 9.92 23.15 9.27
N GLN A 191 10.28 24.38 8.95
CA GLN A 191 11.54 24.98 9.41
C GLN A 191 11.61 25.13 10.93
N GLY A 192 10.52 25.51 11.57
CA GLY A 192 10.43 25.64 13.04
C GLY A 192 10.67 24.31 13.75
N VAL A 193 9.95 23.26 13.32
CA VAL A 193 10.12 21.90 13.86
C VAL A 193 11.53 21.37 13.59
N GLY A 194 12.02 21.52 12.37
CA GLY A 194 13.38 21.09 11.99
C GLY A 194 14.46 21.74 12.83
N ARG A 195 14.36 23.06 13.08
CA ARG A 195 15.29 23.81 13.94
C ARG A 195 15.25 23.31 15.37
N TYR A 196 14.04 23.13 15.93
CA TYR A 196 13.91 22.61 17.29
C TYR A 196 14.60 21.26 17.43
N LEU A 197 14.37 20.32 16.50
CA LEU A 197 15.00 19.00 16.51
C LEU A 197 16.53 19.10 16.43
N MET A 198 17.04 19.95 15.55
CA MET A 198 18.50 20.16 15.40
C MET A 198 19.14 20.67 16.68
N ASP A 199 18.48 21.62 17.36
CA ASP A 199 19.00 22.24 18.58
C ASP A 199 18.93 21.29 19.80
N HIS A 200 17.92 20.42 19.88
CA HIS A 200 17.68 19.57 21.05
C HIS A 200 18.24 18.15 20.92
N VAL A 201 18.30 17.59 19.71
CA VAL A 201 18.98 16.30 19.44
C VAL A 201 20.50 16.53 19.34
N GLY A 202 20.92 17.54 18.59
CA GLY A 202 22.32 17.97 18.48
C GLY A 202 23.28 16.82 18.15
N ASN A 203 24.40 16.75 18.90
CA ASN A 203 25.44 15.71 18.70
C ASN A 203 25.05 14.32 19.25
N ARG A 204 23.85 14.15 19.81
CA ARG A 204 23.36 12.88 20.37
C ARG A 204 22.73 11.97 19.35
N GLY A 205 22.53 12.44 18.12
CA GLY A 205 21.94 11.64 17.03
C GLY A 205 21.77 12.42 15.73
N GLY A 206 21.39 11.71 14.66
CA GLY A 206 21.01 12.29 13.38
C GLY A 206 19.57 12.76 13.37
N THR A 207 19.30 13.89 12.72
CA THR A 207 17.94 14.42 12.48
C THR A 207 17.68 14.50 10.99
N PHE A 208 16.49 14.06 10.57
CA PHE A 208 16.15 13.89 9.18
C PHE A 208 14.80 14.49 8.84
N ARG A 209 14.69 15.04 7.64
CA ARG A 209 13.44 15.43 7.01
C ARG A 209 12.94 14.29 6.15
N MET A 210 11.76 13.77 6.49
CA MET A 210 11.10 12.72 5.74
C MET A 210 10.07 13.30 4.77
N ASP A 211 9.40 12.46 3.99
CA ASP A 211 8.36 12.90 3.06
C ASP A 211 7.15 13.55 3.77
N GLY A 212 6.51 14.47 3.08
CA GLY A 212 5.33 15.18 3.57
C GLY A 212 5.62 16.08 4.78
N SER A 213 4.96 15.85 5.91
CA SER A 213 5.10 16.61 7.16
C SER A 213 5.82 15.83 8.27
N LYS A 214 6.71 14.88 7.88
CA LYS A 214 7.37 13.97 8.83
C LYS A 214 8.84 14.30 9.02
N PHE A 215 9.36 13.96 10.20
CA PHE A 215 10.76 14.07 10.62
C PHE A 215 11.19 12.76 11.25
N ALA A 216 12.49 12.47 11.23
CA ALA A 216 13.02 11.31 11.92
C ALA A 216 14.26 11.64 12.76
N ILE A 217 14.51 10.82 13.77
CA ILE A 217 15.70 10.86 14.61
C ILE A 217 16.33 9.47 14.62
N ILE A 218 17.65 9.38 14.49
CA ILE A 218 18.43 8.17 14.77
C ILE A 218 19.41 8.50 15.89
N THR A 219 19.50 7.63 16.90
CA THR A 219 20.43 7.80 18.03
C THR A 219 20.98 6.45 18.51
N GLU A 220 22.22 6.44 18.94
CA GLU A 220 22.88 5.25 19.52
C GLU A 220 22.79 5.22 21.05
N THR A 221 22.53 6.36 21.69
CA THR A 221 22.73 6.56 23.13
C THR A 221 21.47 6.84 23.91
N GLN A 222 20.34 7.16 23.27
CA GLN A 222 19.10 7.53 23.95
C GLN A 222 18.26 6.30 24.30
N THR A 223 17.74 6.26 25.52
CA THR A 223 16.73 5.30 25.97
C THR A 223 15.34 5.69 25.44
N TYR A 224 14.31 4.88 25.75
CA TYR A 224 12.92 5.24 25.46
C TYR A 224 12.53 6.54 26.19
N GLU A 225 12.88 6.63 27.48
CA GLU A 225 12.56 7.76 28.34
C GLU A 225 13.23 9.06 27.85
N ASP A 226 14.46 8.98 27.33
CA ASP A 226 15.15 10.11 26.72
C ASP A 226 14.44 10.58 25.44
N MET A 227 14.00 9.64 24.61
CA MET A 227 13.26 9.93 23.36
C MET A 227 11.88 10.51 23.68
N GLU A 228 11.16 9.93 24.64
CA GLU A 228 9.88 10.43 25.13
C GLU A 228 10.03 11.86 25.66
N SER A 229 11.05 12.13 26.49
CA SER A 229 11.34 13.46 26.99
C SER A 229 11.64 14.47 25.87
N THR A 230 12.40 14.05 24.85
CA THR A 230 12.70 14.88 23.68
C THR A 230 11.41 15.21 22.89
N TYR A 231 10.56 14.23 22.69
CA TYR A 231 9.29 14.40 21.99
C TYR A 231 8.29 15.26 22.79
N GLU A 232 8.14 15.03 24.10
CA GLU A 232 7.27 15.84 24.94
C GLU A 232 7.77 17.29 25.06
N GLY A 233 9.09 17.50 25.04
CA GLY A 233 9.67 18.84 24.93
C GLY A 233 9.27 19.54 23.63
N LEU A 234 9.25 18.83 22.50
CA LEU A 234 8.77 19.33 21.21
C LEU A 234 7.27 19.69 21.29
N ARG A 235 6.43 18.79 21.84
CA ARG A 235 5.00 19.05 22.03
C ARG A 235 4.75 20.28 22.90
N ALA A 236 5.47 20.38 24.00
CA ALA A 236 5.35 21.52 24.92
C ALA A 236 5.78 22.84 24.27
N HIS A 237 6.85 22.83 23.46
CA HIS A 237 7.34 24.00 22.73
C HIS A 237 6.30 24.56 21.76
N PHE A 238 5.60 23.68 21.05
CA PHE A 238 4.58 24.08 20.07
C PHE A 238 3.14 23.98 20.62
N ARG A 239 2.97 23.95 21.94
CA ARG A 239 1.65 23.80 22.59
C ARG A 239 0.67 24.90 22.20
N GLU A 240 1.15 26.14 22.10
CA GLU A 240 0.36 27.28 21.66
C GLU A 240 0.30 27.42 20.15
N GLY A 241 0.96 26.52 19.41
CA GLY A 241 1.10 26.54 17.97
C GLY A 241 2.35 27.33 17.52
N ILE A 242 2.49 27.43 16.21
CA ILE A 242 3.55 28.22 15.58
C ILE A 242 3.01 29.57 15.15
N LYS A 243 3.75 30.64 15.43
CA LYS A 243 3.34 32.00 15.08
C LYS A 243 3.47 32.21 13.57
N LEU A 244 2.36 32.53 12.91
CA LEU A 244 2.27 32.82 11.48
C LEU A 244 1.69 34.24 11.30
N GLY A 245 2.55 35.24 11.12
CA GLY A 245 2.12 36.65 11.15
C GLY A 245 1.60 37.05 12.53
N ASP A 246 0.33 37.45 12.62
CA ASP A 246 -0.33 37.83 13.87
C ASP A 246 -1.14 36.69 14.52
N GLU A 247 -1.22 35.51 13.88
CA GLU A 247 -1.98 34.33 14.32
C GLU A 247 -1.06 33.18 14.75
N TYR A 248 -1.62 32.22 15.48
CA TYR A 248 -0.94 30.97 15.86
C TYR A 248 -1.65 29.79 15.22
N ALA A 249 -0.91 29.01 14.38
CA ALA A 249 -1.39 27.75 13.82
C ALA A 249 -1.15 26.62 14.84
N PRO A 250 -2.20 25.91 15.29
CA PRO A 250 -2.03 24.79 16.22
C PRO A 250 -1.28 23.64 15.54
N LEU A 251 -0.36 22.99 16.28
CA LEU A 251 0.33 21.80 15.81
C LEU A 251 -0.10 20.57 16.60
N GLU A 252 -0.67 19.61 15.90
CA GLU A 252 -0.91 18.26 16.43
C GLU A 252 0.25 17.36 16.00
N LEU A 253 1.01 16.84 16.98
CA LEU A 253 2.18 16.00 16.75
C LEU A 253 1.90 14.57 17.17
N HIS A 254 2.48 13.62 16.43
CA HIS A 254 2.44 12.19 16.71
C HIS A 254 3.84 11.62 16.54
N ALA A 255 4.17 10.59 17.31
CA ALA A 255 5.47 9.96 17.22
C ALA A 255 5.43 8.46 17.46
N GLY A 256 6.22 7.73 16.65
CA GLY A 256 6.54 6.33 16.89
C GLY A 256 8.04 6.18 17.09
N THR A 257 8.46 5.28 17.98
CA THR A 257 9.89 4.97 18.19
C THR A 257 10.12 3.46 18.17
N PHE A 258 11.35 3.06 17.82
CA PHE A 258 11.75 1.67 17.73
C PHE A 258 13.23 1.51 18.10
N ALA A 259 13.54 0.57 19.02
CA ALA A 259 14.90 0.17 19.33
C ALA A 259 15.33 -0.98 18.39
N VAL A 260 16.37 -0.76 17.60
CA VAL A 260 16.91 -1.73 16.63
C VAL A 260 18.15 -2.36 17.23
N ASP A 261 18.05 -3.59 17.66
CA ASP A 261 19.12 -4.45 18.21
C ASP A 261 19.22 -5.81 17.48
N ASP A 262 18.30 -6.08 16.57
CA ASP A 262 18.32 -7.24 15.67
C ASP A 262 18.86 -6.82 14.29
N PHE A 263 20.09 -7.20 13.98
CA PHE A 263 20.77 -6.86 12.75
C PHE A 263 20.55 -7.88 11.61
N THR A 264 19.57 -8.78 11.76
CA THR A 264 19.11 -9.66 10.68
C THR A 264 18.00 -9.04 9.85
N THR A 265 17.57 -7.84 10.20
CA THR A 265 16.53 -7.07 9.52
C THR A 265 17.11 -6.13 8.45
N ASP A 266 16.27 -5.58 7.61
CA ASP A 266 16.62 -4.54 6.63
C ASP A 266 16.03 -3.17 7.01
N ASP A 267 16.52 -2.12 6.36
CA ASP A 267 16.13 -0.73 6.58
C ASP A 267 14.63 -0.49 6.32
N GLN A 268 14.02 -1.19 5.33
CA GLN A 268 12.61 -1.06 5.01
C GLN A 268 11.73 -1.71 6.08
N THR A 269 12.14 -2.86 6.61
CA THR A 269 11.45 -3.50 7.73
C THR A 269 11.49 -2.62 8.98
N VAL A 270 12.65 -2.00 9.27
CA VAL A 270 12.77 -1.01 10.37
C VAL A 270 11.79 0.14 10.15
N TYR A 271 11.71 0.68 8.94
CA TYR A 271 10.80 1.79 8.63
C TYR A 271 9.33 1.40 8.72
N SER A 272 8.95 0.18 8.30
CA SER A 272 7.59 -0.33 8.41
C SER A 272 7.15 -0.45 9.88
N CYS A 273 8.02 -0.99 10.74
CA CYS A 273 7.78 -1.06 12.19
C CYS A 273 7.62 0.33 12.83
N LEU A 274 8.50 1.25 12.42
CA LEU A 274 8.48 2.63 12.89
C LEU A 274 7.21 3.37 12.47
N THR A 275 6.77 3.18 11.22
CA THR A 275 5.54 3.79 10.69
C THR A 275 4.30 3.21 11.37
N TYR A 276 4.29 1.91 11.66
CA TYR A 276 3.23 1.31 12.46
C TYR A 276 3.10 1.96 13.85
N ALA A 277 4.21 2.14 14.58
CA ALA A 277 4.19 2.79 15.88
C ALA A 277 3.71 4.25 15.81
N TYR A 278 4.14 4.97 14.76
CA TYR A 278 3.68 6.32 14.48
C TYR A 278 2.16 6.40 14.26
N ASP A 279 1.59 5.47 13.49
CA ASP A 279 0.16 5.45 13.24
C ASP A 279 -0.64 5.05 14.50
N GLU A 280 -0.12 4.15 15.33
CA GLU A 280 -0.71 3.86 16.65
C GLU A 280 -0.78 5.13 17.54
N SER A 281 0.27 5.96 17.53
CA SER A 281 0.26 7.27 18.21
C SER A 281 -0.85 8.17 17.66
N LYS A 282 -0.98 8.22 16.33
CA LYS A 282 -1.92 9.12 15.65
C LYS A 282 -3.38 8.73 15.86
N PHE A 283 -3.69 7.43 15.79
CA PHE A 283 -5.09 6.97 15.76
C PHE A 283 -5.60 6.44 17.09
N ASN A 284 -4.74 5.88 17.92
CA ASN A 284 -5.15 5.15 19.12
C ASN A 284 -4.64 5.76 20.44
N LYS A 285 -3.63 6.63 20.40
CA LYS A 285 -2.96 7.16 21.60
C LYS A 285 -2.96 8.69 21.69
N GLN A 286 -3.82 9.38 20.96
CA GLN A 286 -4.01 10.84 21.02
C GLN A 286 -2.71 11.66 20.96
N GLY A 287 -1.72 11.15 20.22
CA GLY A 287 -0.43 11.81 20.03
C GLY A 287 0.64 11.48 21.06
N ASP A 288 0.41 10.61 22.02
CA ASP A 288 1.49 10.11 22.89
C ASP A 288 2.46 9.27 22.05
N ILE A 289 3.76 9.35 22.36
CA ILE A 289 4.76 8.55 21.66
C ILE A 289 4.53 7.06 21.90
N VAL A 290 4.58 6.27 20.83
CA VAL A 290 4.40 4.82 20.89
C VAL A 290 5.69 4.11 20.54
N GLU A 291 6.14 3.18 21.37
CA GLU A 291 7.26 2.32 21.08
C GLU A 291 6.80 1.04 20.37
N PHE A 292 7.43 0.74 19.24
CA PHE A 292 7.34 -0.58 18.64
C PHE A 292 8.16 -1.56 19.47
N CYS A 293 7.48 -2.41 20.26
CA CYS A 293 8.16 -3.38 21.12
C CYS A 293 8.23 -4.75 20.47
N ASN A 294 9.44 -5.29 20.41
CA ASN A 294 9.71 -6.70 20.09
C ASN A 294 9.35 -7.65 21.26
N ASN A 295 8.31 -7.36 22.01
CA ASN A 295 8.01 -8.08 23.25
C ASN A 295 7.63 -9.54 23.00
N LEU A 296 8.53 -10.44 23.38
CA LEU A 296 8.39 -11.88 23.48
C LEU A 296 7.29 -12.37 24.47
N ARG A 297 6.54 -11.45 25.10
CA ARG A 297 5.60 -11.78 26.21
C ARG A 297 4.12 -11.70 25.86
N THR A 298 3.75 -11.25 24.71
CA THR A 298 2.39 -11.43 24.17
C THR A 298 2.53 -12.23 22.89
N ASP A 299 1.75 -13.25 22.71
CA ASP A 299 1.73 -14.19 21.58
C ASP A 299 1.49 -13.53 20.20
N ASN A 300 1.58 -12.24 20.11
CA ASN A 300 1.36 -11.41 18.93
C ASN A 300 2.64 -10.72 18.48
N ILE A 301 3.07 -11.06 17.35
CA ILE A 301 4.29 -10.84 16.63
C ILE A 301 4.55 -9.38 16.35
N LYS A 302 5.57 -8.91 16.95
CA LYS A 302 6.32 -7.74 16.52
C LYS A 302 7.80 -8.13 16.42
N SER A 303 8.07 -9.18 15.66
CA SER A 303 9.43 -9.63 15.38
C SER A 303 9.83 -9.12 14.00
N THR A 304 10.78 -8.21 13.96
CA THR A 304 11.40 -7.72 12.73
C THR A 304 11.92 -8.85 11.85
N ALA A 305 12.52 -9.88 12.46
CA ALA A 305 12.99 -11.06 11.74
C ALA A 305 11.85 -11.82 11.02
N LYS A 306 10.63 -11.84 11.60
CA LYS A 306 9.47 -12.46 10.96
C LYS A 306 8.96 -11.61 9.80
N LEU A 307 8.87 -10.29 9.97
CA LEU A 307 8.50 -9.35 8.88
C LEU A 307 9.50 -9.41 7.74
N HIS A 308 10.80 -9.44 8.05
CA HIS A 308 11.84 -9.64 7.04
C HIS A 308 11.66 -10.97 6.28
N SER A 309 11.32 -12.07 6.99
CA SER A 309 11.02 -13.35 6.34
C SER A 309 9.78 -13.28 5.45
N ILE A 310 8.74 -12.53 5.85
CA ILE A 310 7.54 -12.30 5.04
C ILE A 310 7.88 -11.50 3.78
N ARG A 311 8.67 -10.43 3.90
CA ARG A 311 9.14 -9.67 2.74
C ARG A 311 9.92 -10.53 1.76
N ASN A 312 10.81 -11.38 2.26
CA ASN A 312 11.55 -12.32 1.44
C ASN A 312 10.64 -13.32 0.72
N SER A 313 9.59 -13.80 1.39
CA SER A 313 8.58 -14.65 0.77
C SER A 313 7.84 -13.94 -0.38
N ILE A 314 7.47 -12.66 -0.21
CA ILE A 314 6.83 -11.87 -1.28
C ILE A 314 7.77 -11.73 -2.47
N ASN A 315 9.04 -11.38 -2.24
CA ASN A 315 10.05 -11.23 -3.29
C ASN A 315 10.42 -12.57 -3.97
N ASN A 316 10.21 -13.70 -3.27
CA ASN A 316 10.46 -15.04 -3.80
C ASN A 316 9.14 -15.70 -4.27
N GLU A 317 8.48 -15.05 -5.22
CA GLU A 317 7.27 -15.56 -5.87
C GLU A 317 6.14 -15.96 -4.89
N PHE A 318 6.01 -15.22 -3.78
CA PHE A 318 5.01 -15.42 -2.72
C PHE A 318 5.13 -16.78 -2.01
N ASP A 319 6.36 -17.31 -1.88
CA ASP A 319 6.63 -18.58 -1.24
C ASP A 319 6.02 -18.64 0.18
N GLY A 320 5.28 -19.73 0.45
CA GLY A 320 4.56 -19.94 1.70
C GLY A 320 3.23 -19.20 1.84
N PHE A 321 2.87 -18.27 0.92
CA PHE A 321 1.55 -17.67 0.90
C PHE A 321 0.52 -18.56 0.19
N TYR A 322 -0.69 -18.62 0.74
CA TYR A 322 -1.84 -19.30 0.15
C TYR A 322 -3.15 -18.71 0.66
N LEU A 323 -4.25 -19.01 -0.02
CA LEU A 323 -5.58 -18.61 0.37
C LEU A 323 -6.38 -19.78 0.91
N LEU A 324 -7.11 -19.53 2.01
CA LEU A 324 -8.22 -20.36 2.44
C LEU A 324 -9.52 -19.61 2.17
N TYR A 325 -10.59 -20.32 1.98
CA TYR A 325 -11.89 -19.78 1.62
C TYR A 325 -12.91 -20.15 2.69
N GLN A 326 -13.56 -19.12 3.28
CA GLN A 326 -14.64 -19.35 4.23
C GLN A 326 -15.99 -19.20 3.53
N PRO A 327 -16.80 -20.27 3.48
CA PRO A 327 -18.09 -20.22 2.80
C PRO A 327 -19.05 -19.19 3.35
N VAL A 328 -19.73 -18.49 2.44
CA VAL A 328 -20.88 -17.61 2.68
C VAL A 328 -22.12 -18.27 2.12
N VAL A 329 -23.18 -18.38 2.93
CA VAL A 329 -24.41 -19.03 2.55
C VAL A 329 -25.59 -18.04 2.54
N ASP A 330 -26.57 -18.26 1.67
CA ASP A 330 -27.82 -17.52 1.67
C ASP A 330 -28.61 -17.79 2.97
N ALA A 331 -29.06 -16.75 3.65
CA ALA A 331 -29.68 -16.88 4.97
C ALA A 331 -31.01 -17.65 4.98
N LYS A 332 -31.74 -17.67 3.86
CA LYS A 332 -33.05 -18.36 3.75
C LYS A 332 -32.89 -19.82 3.35
N THR A 333 -32.09 -20.05 2.31
CA THR A 333 -31.94 -21.38 1.69
C THR A 333 -30.78 -22.18 2.29
N GLU A 334 -29.85 -21.52 2.98
CA GLU A 334 -28.58 -22.06 3.49
C GLU A 334 -27.70 -22.67 2.39
N LYS A 335 -27.92 -22.29 1.13
CA LYS A 335 -27.08 -22.71 0.01
C LYS A 335 -25.84 -21.83 -0.10
N LEU A 336 -24.75 -22.40 -0.53
CA LEU A 336 -23.52 -21.66 -0.82
C LEU A 336 -23.80 -20.62 -1.91
N ILE A 337 -23.41 -19.38 -1.64
CA ILE A 337 -23.51 -18.26 -2.60
C ILE A 337 -22.15 -17.62 -2.90
N GLY A 338 -21.18 -17.82 -2.04
CA GLY A 338 -19.84 -17.25 -2.17
C GLY A 338 -18.89 -17.75 -1.10
N ALA A 339 -17.71 -17.17 -1.08
CA ALA A 339 -16.74 -17.35 0.01
C ALA A 339 -15.86 -16.12 0.15
N GLU A 340 -15.34 -15.92 1.35
CA GLU A 340 -14.32 -14.94 1.65
C GLU A 340 -12.92 -15.56 1.50
N ALA A 341 -12.05 -14.89 0.73
CA ALA A 341 -10.66 -15.28 0.55
C ALA A 341 -9.82 -14.75 1.71
N LEU A 342 -9.23 -15.67 2.46
CA LEU A 342 -8.49 -15.38 3.67
C LEU A 342 -7.01 -15.74 3.48
N LEU A 343 -6.15 -14.74 3.49
CA LEU A 343 -4.71 -14.91 3.37
C LEU A 343 -4.15 -15.78 4.51
N ARG A 344 -3.20 -16.63 4.16
CA ARG A 344 -2.41 -17.44 5.09
C ARG A 344 -0.95 -17.41 4.67
N TRP A 345 -0.06 -17.45 5.66
CA TRP A 345 1.36 -17.59 5.42
C TRP A 345 1.94 -18.68 6.29
N LYS A 346 2.69 -19.59 5.69
CA LYS A 346 3.39 -20.68 6.35
C LYS A 346 4.86 -20.61 6.04
N ASN A 347 5.69 -20.70 7.06
CA ASN A 347 7.14 -20.67 6.94
C ASN A 347 7.78 -21.77 7.78
N ASP A 348 8.86 -22.36 7.31
CA ASP A 348 9.53 -23.46 8.00
C ASP A 348 10.03 -23.10 9.41
N LYS A 349 10.45 -21.84 9.60
CA LYS A 349 10.96 -21.35 10.88
C LYS A 349 9.84 -20.98 11.87
N TYR A 350 8.75 -20.39 11.38
CA TYR A 350 7.70 -19.81 12.22
C TYR A 350 6.40 -20.61 12.22
N GLY A 351 6.31 -21.65 11.39
CA GLY A 351 5.07 -22.40 11.21
C GLY A 351 4.01 -21.59 10.49
N MET A 352 2.75 -21.78 10.87
CA MET A 352 1.62 -21.00 10.36
C MET A 352 1.50 -19.70 11.14
N VAL A 353 1.57 -18.57 10.45
CA VAL A 353 1.45 -17.23 11.02
C VAL A 353 0.09 -16.64 10.60
N PRO A 354 -0.79 -16.28 11.54
CA PRO A 354 -2.07 -15.69 11.21
C PRO A 354 -1.91 -14.25 10.68
N PRO A 355 -2.80 -13.79 9.77
CA PRO A 355 -2.72 -12.47 9.14
C PRO A 355 -2.70 -11.31 10.14
N ASP A 356 -3.50 -11.39 11.19
CA ASP A 356 -3.62 -10.35 12.23
C ASP A 356 -2.28 -10.00 12.86
N GLU A 357 -1.32 -10.92 12.79
CA GLU A 357 0.01 -10.73 13.33
C GLU A 357 0.93 -9.89 12.43
N PHE A 358 0.75 -9.91 11.11
CA PHE A 358 1.70 -9.26 10.20
C PHE A 358 1.07 -8.22 9.30
N ILE A 359 -0.21 -8.35 8.93
CA ILE A 359 -0.89 -7.40 8.03
C ILE A 359 -0.80 -5.96 8.54
N PRO A 360 -1.08 -5.65 9.84
CA PRO A 360 -1.07 -4.27 10.32
C PRO A 360 0.27 -3.54 10.13
N VAL A 361 1.39 -4.28 10.22
CA VAL A 361 2.72 -3.72 9.97
C VAL A 361 3.06 -3.74 8.48
N LEU A 362 2.70 -4.82 7.80
CA LEU A 362 2.97 -4.98 6.36
C LEU A 362 2.18 -3.98 5.51
N GLU A 363 1.03 -3.50 5.94
CA GLU A 363 0.28 -2.41 5.30
C GLU A 363 1.11 -1.13 5.09
N LYS A 364 2.16 -0.93 5.90
CA LYS A 364 3.09 0.19 5.80
C LYS A 364 4.30 -0.09 4.90
N ASP A 365 4.38 -1.30 4.40
CA ASP A 365 5.50 -1.77 3.58
C ASP A 365 5.23 -1.55 2.09
N PRO A 366 6.22 -1.07 1.31
CA PRO A 366 6.09 -0.90 -0.14
C PRO A 366 5.71 -2.18 -0.91
N LEU A 367 5.94 -3.36 -0.33
CA LEU A 367 5.58 -4.65 -0.95
C LEU A 367 4.11 -5.04 -0.73
N PHE A 368 3.41 -4.36 0.17
CA PHE A 368 2.01 -4.71 0.46
C PHE A 368 1.07 -4.64 -0.74
N PRO A 369 1.14 -3.61 -1.60
CA PRO A 369 0.35 -3.57 -2.82
C PRO A 369 0.59 -4.76 -3.75
N VAL A 370 1.84 -5.21 -3.88
CA VAL A 370 2.22 -6.36 -4.70
C VAL A 370 1.58 -7.65 -4.17
N LEU A 371 1.57 -7.83 -2.84
CA LEU A 371 0.87 -8.93 -2.20
C LEU A 371 -0.64 -8.84 -2.43
N GLY A 372 -1.23 -7.64 -2.34
CA GLY A 372 -2.65 -7.42 -2.58
C GLY A 372 -3.08 -7.77 -4.01
N GLU A 373 -2.27 -7.44 -5.00
CA GLU A 373 -2.50 -7.83 -6.41
C GLU A 373 -2.45 -9.34 -6.58
N TRP A 374 -1.49 -10.02 -5.94
CA TRP A 374 -1.40 -11.48 -5.94
C TRP A 374 -2.62 -12.13 -5.28
N ILE A 375 -3.12 -11.58 -4.15
CA ILE A 375 -4.33 -12.07 -3.47
C ILE A 375 -5.53 -11.98 -4.41
N LEU A 376 -5.76 -10.82 -5.03
CA LEU A 376 -6.86 -10.60 -5.98
C LEU A 376 -6.78 -11.56 -7.16
N HIS A 377 -5.62 -11.67 -7.79
CA HIS A 377 -5.40 -12.58 -8.92
C HIS A 377 -5.68 -14.04 -8.55
N THR A 378 -5.15 -14.49 -7.41
CA THR A 378 -5.31 -15.88 -6.93
C THR A 378 -6.76 -16.17 -6.56
N ALA A 379 -7.43 -15.27 -5.82
CA ALA A 379 -8.83 -15.42 -5.42
C ALA A 379 -9.77 -15.51 -6.64
N MET A 380 -9.60 -14.66 -7.64
CA MET A 380 -10.39 -14.71 -8.89
C MET A 380 -10.12 -16.00 -9.68
N THR A 381 -8.86 -16.42 -9.76
CA THR A 381 -8.47 -17.65 -10.47
C THR A 381 -9.09 -18.89 -9.80
N ASP A 382 -9.09 -18.95 -8.48
CA ASP A 382 -9.69 -20.05 -7.74
C ASP A 382 -11.23 -20.01 -7.79
N ALA A 383 -11.83 -18.82 -7.71
CA ALA A 383 -13.27 -18.66 -7.85
C ALA A 383 -13.78 -19.15 -9.22
N LYS A 384 -13.04 -18.92 -10.31
CA LYS A 384 -13.41 -19.45 -11.64
C LYS A 384 -13.53 -20.97 -11.65
N LYS A 385 -12.68 -21.70 -10.92
CA LYS A 385 -12.78 -23.15 -10.80
C LYS A 385 -14.09 -23.58 -10.10
N ILE A 386 -14.55 -22.79 -9.13
CA ILE A 386 -15.82 -23.04 -8.45
C ILE A 386 -17.00 -22.67 -9.36
N GLN A 387 -16.88 -21.59 -10.13
CA GLN A 387 -17.91 -21.11 -11.06
C GLN A 387 -18.20 -22.10 -12.23
N GLU A 388 -17.29 -23.02 -12.53
CA GLU A 388 -17.58 -24.12 -13.45
C GLU A 388 -18.76 -25.01 -12.97
N ILE A 389 -19.02 -25.03 -11.64
CA ILE A 389 -20.08 -25.81 -11.02
C ILE A 389 -21.20 -24.93 -10.47
N LEU A 390 -20.85 -23.78 -9.88
CA LEU A 390 -21.76 -22.79 -9.34
C LEU A 390 -21.52 -21.43 -10.03
N PRO A 391 -22.13 -21.16 -11.20
CA PRO A 391 -21.82 -19.97 -12.02
C PRO A 391 -22.03 -18.64 -11.31
N ASP A 392 -22.96 -18.60 -10.33
CA ASP A 392 -23.29 -17.39 -9.59
C ASP A 392 -22.41 -17.17 -8.34
N PHE A 393 -21.37 -17.99 -8.14
CA PHE A 393 -20.49 -17.90 -6.99
C PHE A 393 -19.77 -16.55 -6.90
N ILE A 394 -19.85 -15.90 -5.75
CA ILE A 394 -19.22 -14.61 -5.45
C ILE A 394 -17.97 -14.84 -4.63
N ILE A 395 -16.87 -14.19 -5.01
CA ILE A 395 -15.64 -14.16 -4.22
C ILE A 395 -15.49 -12.82 -3.50
N ASN A 396 -15.32 -12.87 -2.21
CA ASN A 396 -15.08 -11.72 -1.35
C ASN A 396 -13.58 -11.62 -1.05
N VAL A 397 -13.02 -10.42 -1.20
CA VAL A 397 -11.59 -10.16 -0.98
C VAL A 397 -11.40 -8.92 -0.13
N ASN A 398 -10.68 -9.06 0.97
CA ASN A 398 -10.34 -7.98 1.88
C ASN A 398 -9.38 -6.99 1.23
N LEU A 399 -9.67 -5.68 1.38
CA LEU A 399 -8.83 -4.58 0.97
C LEU A 399 -8.36 -3.77 2.17
N SER A 400 -7.09 -3.41 2.15
CA SER A 400 -6.54 -2.44 3.08
C SER A 400 -6.76 -1.00 2.59
N TYR A 401 -6.94 -0.08 3.53
CA TYR A 401 -6.99 1.34 3.21
C TYR A 401 -5.70 1.84 2.51
N ALA A 402 -4.53 1.25 2.80
CA ALA A 402 -3.28 1.59 2.15
C ALA A 402 -3.27 1.29 0.63
N GLN A 403 -4.04 0.29 0.19
CA GLN A 403 -4.22 0.01 -1.23
C GLN A 403 -5.12 1.06 -1.89
N LEU A 404 -6.18 1.51 -1.18
CA LEU A 404 -7.14 2.50 -1.68
C LEU A 404 -6.53 3.91 -1.84
N GLU A 405 -5.47 4.23 -1.10
CA GLU A 405 -4.74 5.51 -1.23
C GLU A 405 -3.96 5.63 -2.55
N ARG A 406 -3.66 4.52 -3.19
CA ARG A 406 -2.85 4.53 -4.42
C ARG A 406 -3.63 5.11 -5.61
N PRO A 407 -3.04 6.06 -6.35
CA PRO A 407 -3.68 6.63 -7.53
C PRO A 407 -3.98 5.61 -8.63
N ASP A 408 -3.16 4.56 -8.75
CA ASP A 408 -3.24 3.50 -9.76
C ASP A 408 -4.06 2.27 -9.32
N PHE A 409 -4.62 2.29 -8.08
CA PHE A 409 -5.33 1.13 -7.51
C PHE A 409 -6.48 0.64 -8.39
N THR A 410 -7.33 1.55 -8.87
CA THR A 410 -8.47 1.21 -9.71
C THR A 410 -8.03 0.55 -11.02
N ASP A 411 -6.98 1.08 -11.65
CA ASP A 411 -6.42 0.53 -12.88
C ASP A 411 -5.80 -0.84 -12.65
N SER A 412 -5.10 -1.04 -11.53
CA SER A 412 -4.56 -2.35 -11.13
C SER A 412 -5.67 -3.39 -10.99
N VAL A 413 -6.77 -3.08 -10.27
CA VAL A 413 -7.92 -4.00 -10.13
C VAL A 413 -8.49 -4.37 -11.51
N TRP A 414 -8.70 -3.39 -12.40
CA TRP A 414 -9.25 -3.65 -13.73
C TRP A 414 -8.31 -4.47 -14.62
N ASN A 415 -7.02 -4.27 -14.50
CA ASN A 415 -6.01 -5.07 -15.19
C ASN A 415 -6.07 -6.54 -14.74
N ILE A 416 -6.21 -6.80 -13.44
CA ILE A 416 -6.33 -8.15 -12.90
C ILE A 416 -7.64 -8.81 -13.37
N VAL A 417 -8.77 -8.10 -13.29
CA VAL A 417 -10.08 -8.59 -13.79
C VAL A 417 -9.98 -8.96 -15.27
N LYS A 418 -9.37 -8.10 -16.09
CA LYS A 418 -9.18 -8.33 -17.52
C LYS A 418 -8.26 -9.52 -17.78
N ASN A 419 -7.13 -9.61 -17.10
CA ASN A 419 -6.13 -10.66 -17.29
C ASN A 419 -6.65 -12.04 -16.88
N THR A 420 -7.44 -12.11 -15.80
CA THR A 420 -8.09 -13.34 -15.35
C THR A 420 -9.33 -13.68 -16.18
N GLY A 421 -9.93 -12.72 -16.87
CA GLY A 421 -11.23 -12.87 -17.53
C GLY A 421 -12.34 -13.17 -16.53
N PHE A 422 -12.25 -12.61 -15.31
CA PHE A 422 -13.24 -12.78 -14.24
C PHE A 422 -14.45 -11.88 -14.47
N ASP A 423 -15.65 -12.35 -14.13
CA ASP A 423 -16.85 -11.51 -14.18
C ASP A 423 -16.82 -10.52 -12.98
N PRO A 424 -16.72 -9.20 -13.23
CA PRO A 424 -16.66 -8.22 -12.16
C PRO A 424 -17.89 -8.25 -11.24
N GLN A 425 -19.07 -8.68 -11.72
CA GLN A 425 -20.27 -8.80 -10.90
C GLN A 425 -20.19 -9.90 -9.83
N ARG A 426 -19.21 -10.77 -9.94
CA ARG A 426 -18.94 -11.87 -9.01
C ARG A 426 -17.76 -11.59 -8.06
N LEU A 427 -17.17 -10.39 -8.16
CA LEU A 427 -16.15 -9.90 -7.22
C LEU A 427 -16.83 -8.96 -6.22
N CYS A 428 -16.58 -9.21 -4.94
CA CYS A 428 -16.90 -8.30 -3.84
C CYS A 428 -15.62 -7.90 -3.13
N LEU A 429 -15.36 -6.61 -3.01
CA LEU A 429 -14.23 -6.06 -2.29
C LEU A 429 -14.69 -5.61 -0.90
N GLU A 430 -14.06 -6.12 0.14
CA GLU A 430 -14.41 -5.84 1.53
C GLU A 430 -13.49 -4.77 2.10
N ILE A 431 -14.07 -3.73 2.67
CA ILE A 431 -13.36 -2.57 3.21
C ILE A 431 -13.80 -2.37 4.66
N THR A 432 -12.86 -2.34 5.59
CA THR A 432 -13.14 -2.09 7.00
C THR A 432 -13.45 -0.61 7.26
N GLU A 433 -14.03 -0.30 8.42
CA GLU A 433 -14.29 1.09 8.86
C GLU A 433 -13.03 1.99 8.92
N ARG A 434 -11.83 1.40 8.88
CA ARG A 434 -10.57 2.16 8.80
C ARG A 434 -10.45 3.00 7.53
N CYS A 435 -11.23 2.72 6.49
CA CYS A 435 -11.27 3.54 5.27
C CYS A 435 -11.70 5.00 5.52
N ARG A 436 -12.35 5.31 6.67
CA ARG A 436 -12.67 6.68 7.10
C ARG A 436 -11.44 7.59 7.28
N LEU A 437 -10.23 7.00 7.37
CA LEU A 437 -8.97 7.73 7.49
C LEU A 437 -8.54 8.35 6.16
N LEU A 438 -9.15 7.92 5.06
CA LEU A 438 -8.90 8.43 3.72
C LEU A 438 -9.69 9.69 3.43
N ASP A 439 -9.25 10.43 2.41
CA ASP A 439 -10.07 11.50 1.84
C ASP A 439 -11.40 10.92 1.31
N MET A 440 -12.52 11.42 1.82
CA MET A 440 -13.86 10.91 1.48
C MET A 440 -14.21 11.09 0.00
N LYS A 441 -13.64 12.11 -0.68
CA LYS A 441 -13.86 12.32 -2.11
C LYS A 441 -13.09 11.28 -2.93
N LEU A 442 -11.83 11.03 -2.56
CA LEU A 442 -11.02 9.98 -3.18
C LEU A 442 -11.72 8.63 -3.04
N LEU A 443 -12.10 8.26 -1.83
CA LEU A 443 -12.76 6.99 -1.53
C LEU A 443 -14.07 6.83 -2.32
N ASN A 444 -14.91 7.86 -2.34
CA ASN A 444 -16.15 7.84 -3.10
C ASN A 444 -15.91 7.68 -4.61
N ASN A 445 -14.90 8.33 -5.17
CA ASN A 445 -14.53 8.19 -6.57
C ASN A 445 -14.07 6.76 -6.90
N VAL A 446 -13.20 6.17 -6.08
CA VAL A 446 -12.74 4.79 -6.24
C VAL A 446 -13.92 3.82 -6.20
N MET A 447 -14.76 3.90 -5.16
CA MET A 447 -15.93 3.03 -5.01
C MET A 447 -16.93 3.18 -6.17
N THR A 448 -17.23 4.40 -6.57
CA THR A 448 -18.15 4.67 -7.68
C THR A 448 -17.62 4.10 -9.00
N THR A 449 -16.32 4.24 -9.26
CA THR A 449 -15.66 3.71 -10.48
C THR A 449 -15.71 2.18 -10.51
N LEU A 450 -15.39 1.52 -9.40
CA LEU A 450 -15.42 0.06 -9.29
C LEU A 450 -16.84 -0.48 -9.46
N ARG A 451 -17.84 0.13 -8.78
CA ARG A 451 -19.26 -0.26 -8.88
C ARG A 451 -19.86 -0.02 -10.24
N ALA A 452 -19.47 1.07 -10.92
CA ALA A 452 -19.93 1.33 -12.29
C ALA A 452 -19.53 0.23 -13.26
N GLY A 453 -18.41 -0.46 -13.00
CA GLY A 453 -17.99 -1.63 -13.76
C GLY A 453 -18.55 -2.96 -13.26
N GLY A 454 -19.40 -2.95 -12.23
CA GLY A 454 -20.09 -4.13 -11.70
C GLY A 454 -19.46 -4.79 -10.48
N ILE A 455 -18.29 -4.32 -10.01
CA ILE A 455 -17.67 -4.84 -8.78
C ILE A 455 -18.51 -4.43 -7.57
N ARG A 456 -18.78 -5.37 -6.67
CA ARG A 456 -19.49 -5.13 -5.42
C ARG A 456 -18.55 -4.65 -4.34
N ILE A 457 -19.06 -3.84 -3.41
CA ILE A 457 -18.29 -3.36 -2.27
C ILE A 457 -19.03 -3.66 -0.97
N ALA A 458 -18.36 -4.28 -0.02
CA ALA A 458 -18.87 -4.55 1.30
C ALA A 458 -18.16 -3.70 2.36
N LEU A 459 -18.91 -3.24 3.35
CA LEU A 459 -18.36 -2.66 4.57
C LEU A 459 -18.21 -3.77 5.61
N ASP A 460 -16.95 -4.03 5.96
CA ASP A 460 -16.59 -5.07 6.93
C ASP A 460 -16.42 -4.51 8.35
N ASP A 461 -16.46 -5.42 9.35
CA ASP A 461 -16.38 -5.12 10.79
C ASP A 461 -17.40 -4.07 11.27
N PHE A 462 -18.61 -4.04 10.65
CA PHE A 462 -19.61 -3.01 10.94
C PHE A 462 -20.03 -3.01 12.41
N GLY A 463 -19.95 -1.83 13.02
CA GLY A 463 -20.35 -1.59 14.41
C GLY A 463 -19.18 -1.55 15.39
N THR A 464 -17.96 -1.94 14.99
CA THR A 464 -16.79 -1.93 15.87
C THR A 464 -16.19 -0.52 16.07
N GLY A 465 -16.53 0.44 15.20
CA GLY A 465 -16.05 1.81 15.23
C GLY A 465 -17.13 2.86 15.50
N PHE A 466 -16.72 4.06 15.91
CA PHE A 466 -17.62 5.14 16.32
C PHE A 466 -18.41 5.84 15.18
N SER A 467 -18.24 5.48 13.92
CA SER A 467 -18.75 6.26 12.77
C SER A 467 -19.36 5.46 11.64
N SER A 468 -19.73 4.20 11.84
CA SER A 468 -20.24 3.28 10.82
C SER A 468 -21.43 3.84 10.02
N ILE A 469 -22.40 4.45 10.68
CA ILE A 469 -23.59 5.06 10.03
C ILE A 469 -23.18 6.26 9.15
N GLY A 470 -22.16 7.01 9.54
CA GLY A 470 -21.62 8.12 8.75
C GLY A 470 -21.01 7.65 7.42
N LEU A 471 -20.37 6.50 7.40
CA LEU A 471 -19.85 5.88 6.18
C LEU A 471 -21.00 5.46 5.25
N LEU A 472 -22.01 4.78 5.79
CA LEU A 472 -23.18 4.34 5.01
C LEU A 472 -23.94 5.51 4.36
N LYS A 473 -24.00 6.66 5.05
CA LYS A 473 -24.64 7.86 4.51
C LYS A 473 -23.89 8.43 3.31
N ASN A 474 -22.56 8.32 3.29
CA ASN A 474 -21.70 9.04 2.34
C ASN A 474 -21.13 8.17 1.24
N LEU A 475 -21.12 6.84 1.43
CA LEU A 475 -20.47 5.89 0.52
C LEU A 475 -21.44 4.78 0.11
N PRO A 476 -21.38 4.32 -1.16
CA PRO A 476 -22.29 3.33 -1.69
C PRO A 476 -21.77 1.91 -1.41
N PHE A 477 -22.25 1.25 -0.37
CA PHE A 477 -21.99 -0.15 -0.08
C PHE A 477 -23.11 -1.05 -0.59
N ASP A 478 -22.74 -2.19 -1.19
CA ASP A 478 -23.70 -3.22 -1.63
C ASP A 478 -24.04 -4.18 -0.49
N THR A 479 -23.09 -4.41 0.44
CA THR A 479 -23.25 -5.32 1.57
C THR A 479 -22.66 -4.71 2.84
N ILE A 480 -23.29 -4.99 3.97
CA ILE A 480 -22.77 -4.70 5.32
C ILE A 480 -22.53 -6.02 6.02
N LYS A 481 -21.31 -6.24 6.52
CA LYS A 481 -20.95 -7.43 7.30
C LYS A 481 -20.96 -7.06 8.79
N VAL A 482 -21.90 -7.63 9.53
CA VAL A 482 -22.02 -7.44 10.98
C VAL A 482 -21.01 -8.32 11.67
N ASP A 483 -20.10 -7.70 12.43
CA ASP A 483 -19.01 -8.38 13.13
C ASP A 483 -19.54 -9.39 14.16
N ARG A 484 -18.80 -10.49 14.32
CA ARG A 484 -19.09 -11.56 15.27
C ARG A 484 -19.29 -11.09 16.70
N GLY A 485 -18.64 -10.01 17.12
CA GLY A 485 -18.75 -9.45 18.47
C GLY A 485 -20.16 -9.06 18.86
N PHE A 486 -21.05 -8.78 17.87
CA PHE A 486 -22.45 -8.43 18.11
C PHE A 486 -23.42 -9.62 18.16
N VAL A 487 -22.94 -10.82 17.86
CA VAL A 487 -23.78 -12.02 17.82
C VAL A 487 -23.38 -13.09 18.81
N GLN A 488 -22.22 -12.99 19.46
CA GLN A 488 -21.70 -14.01 20.37
C GLN A 488 -22.65 -14.35 21.54
N LYS A 489 -23.39 -13.37 22.05
CA LYS A 489 -24.35 -13.54 23.14
C LYS A 489 -25.80 -13.39 22.70
N ILE A 490 -26.08 -13.48 21.41
CA ILE A 490 -27.42 -13.22 20.85
C ILE A 490 -28.48 -14.20 21.36
N GLU A 491 -28.09 -15.38 21.81
CA GLU A 491 -29.00 -16.36 22.42
C GLU A 491 -29.45 -15.96 23.83
N GLU A 492 -28.60 -15.20 24.56
CA GLU A 492 -28.78 -14.89 25.98
C GLU A 492 -29.13 -13.42 26.21
N ASP A 493 -28.68 -12.50 25.35
CA ASP A 493 -28.80 -11.03 25.53
C ASP A 493 -29.75 -10.39 24.50
N ASP A 494 -30.92 -9.94 24.98
CA ASP A 494 -31.90 -9.21 24.17
C ASP A 494 -31.35 -7.88 23.60
N ARG A 495 -30.31 -7.30 24.21
CA ARG A 495 -29.69 -6.05 23.70
C ARG A 495 -28.95 -6.35 22.41
N GLU A 496 -28.20 -7.45 22.34
CA GLU A 496 -27.52 -7.86 21.11
C GLU A 496 -28.55 -8.15 19.99
N ARG A 497 -29.65 -8.83 20.29
CA ARG A 497 -30.75 -9.04 19.33
C ARG A 497 -31.27 -7.73 18.77
N ARG A 498 -31.53 -6.75 19.63
CA ARG A 498 -32.02 -5.42 19.22
C ARG A 498 -30.96 -4.65 18.43
N LEU A 499 -29.70 -4.76 18.77
CA LEU A 499 -28.60 -4.12 18.03
C LEU A 499 -28.52 -4.67 16.61
N VAL A 500 -28.47 -5.99 16.45
CA VAL A 500 -28.45 -6.63 15.12
C VAL A 500 -29.70 -6.25 14.31
N TYR A 501 -30.87 -6.25 14.95
CA TYR A 501 -32.12 -5.80 14.28
C TYR A 501 -31.98 -4.36 13.79
N ASN A 502 -31.48 -3.44 14.62
CA ASN A 502 -31.26 -2.04 14.22
C ASN A 502 -30.22 -1.91 13.09
N PHE A 503 -29.22 -2.76 13.06
CA PHE A 503 -28.25 -2.79 11.96
C PHE A 503 -28.87 -3.25 10.65
N THR A 504 -29.75 -4.26 10.68
CA THR A 504 -30.48 -4.71 9.49
C THR A 504 -31.44 -3.64 8.99
N ASP A 505 -32.10 -2.92 9.89
CA ASP A 505 -32.99 -1.82 9.54
C ASP A 505 -32.21 -0.64 8.93
N ALA A 506 -31.10 -0.25 9.55
CA ALA A 506 -30.21 0.78 9.01
C ALA A 506 -29.70 0.40 7.60
N ALA A 507 -29.22 -0.84 7.40
CA ALA A 507 -28.76 -1.31 6.11
C ALA A 507 -29.84 -1.19 5.02
N SER A 508 -31.08 -1.55 5.36
CA SER A 508 -32.21 -1.50 4.43
C SER A 508 -32.52 -0.07 3.96
N ILE A 509 -32.36 0.94 4.83
CA ILE A 509 -32.54 2.36 4.49
C ILE A 509 -31.57 2.80 3.39
N PHE A 510 -30.35 2.25 3.38
CA PHE A 510 -29.32 2.57 2.38
C PHE A 510 -29.31 1.61 1.20
N GLY A 511 -30.20 0.59 1.19
CA GLY A 511 -30.32 -0.39 0.11
C GLY A 511 -29.16 -1.39 0.06
N SER A 512 -28.51 -1.64 1.21
CA SER A 512 -27.42 -2.60 1.35
C SER A 512 -27.95 -3.94 1.87
N ASP A 513 -27.39 -5.04 1.34
CA ASP A 513 -27.58 -6.38 1.87
C ASP A 513 -26.87 -6.53 3.22
N VAL A 514 -27.33 -7.46 4.06
CA VAL A 514 -26.70 -7.75 5.35
C VAL A 514 -26.13 -9.16 5.34
N CYS A 515 -24.83 -9.28 5.63
CA CYS A 515 -24.16 -10.51 6.00
C CYS A 515 -23.91 -10.52 7.51
N VAL A 516 -24.16 -11.62 8.19
CA VAL A 516 -23.82 -11.77 9.61
C VAL A 516 -22.70 -12.80 9.75
N GLU A 517 -21.63 -12.39 10.45
CA GLU A 517 -20.47 -13.20 10.70
C GLU A 517 -20.49 -13.90 12.05
N GLY A 518 -19.61 -14.89 12.22
CA GLY A 518 -19.40 -15.56 13.51
C GLY A 518 -20.55 -16.42 13.98
N ILE A 519 -21.35 -16.96 13.07
CA ILE A 519 -22.39 -17.93 13.45
C ILE A 519 -21.74 -19.25 13.84
N GLU A 520 -21.90 -19.65 15.09
CA GLU A 520 -21.28 -20.86 15.66
C GLU A 520 -22.31 -21.92 16.08
N THR A 521 -23.56 -21.52 16.38
CA THR A 521 -24.60 -22.40 16.89
C THR A 521 -25.87 -22.39 16.06
N SER A 522 -26.67 -23.44 16.16
CA SER A 522 -28.01 -23.49 15.57
C SER A 522 -28.98 -22.51 16.23
N GLY A 523 -28.77 -22.17 17.51
CA GLY A 523 -29.57 -21.19 18.23
C GLY A 523 -29.38 -19.78 17.65
N MET A 524 -28.11 -19.35 17.47
CA MET A 524 -27.77 -18.08 16.80
C MET A 524 -28.43 -18.01 15.41
N ARG A 525 -28.22 -19.05 14.57
CA ARG A 525 -28.78 -19.14 13.24
C ARG A 525 -30.32 -18.97 13.25
N ASN A 526 -31.04 -19.67 14.16
CA ASN A 526 -32.49 -19.63 14.22
C ASN A 526 -33.01 -18.23 14.59
N ILE A 527 -32.38 -17.53 15.52
CA ILE A 527 -32.72 -16.18 15.92
C ILE A 527 -32.49 -15.22 14.73
N LEU A 528 -31.35 -15.32 14.06
CA LEU A 528 -30.98 -14.44 12.96
C LEU A 528 -31.82 -14.65 11.70
N LYS A 529 -32.34 -15.86 11.47
CA LYS A 529 -33.26 -16.13 10.34
C LYS A 529 -34.59 -15.36 10.42
N GLU A 530 -35.00 -14.91 11.60
CA GLU A 530 -36.23 -14.12 11.79
C GLU A 530 -35.99 -12.64 11.45
N MET A 531 -34.75 -12.23 11.18
CA MET A 531 -34.37 -10.87 10.82
C MET A 531 -34.17 -10.73 9.30
N SER A 532 -34.14 -9.48 8.81
CA SER A 532 -33.89 -9.17 7.39
C SER A 532 -32.42 -9.30 7.02
N ILE A 533 -31.89 -10.54 7.10
CA ILE A 533 -30.50 -10.88 6.81
C ILE A 533 -30.46 -11.62 5.47
N HIS A 534 -29.44 -11.32 4.65
CA HIS A 534 -29.28 -11.86 3.30
C HIS A 534 -28.35 -13.05 3.24
N SER A 535 -27.27 -13.01 4.05
CA SER A 535 -26.29 -14.09 4.08
C SER A 535 -25.68 -14.32 5.45
N PHE A 536 -25.14 -15.52 5.63
CA PHE A 536 -24.50 -15.97 6.86
C PHE A 536 -23.09 -16.48 6.58
N GLN A 537 -22.18 -16.22 7.55
CA GLN A 537 -20.83 -16.74 7.59
C GLN A 537 -20.49 -17.16 9.02
N GLY A 538 -19.82 -18.31 9.20
CA GLY A 538 -19.39 -18.75 10.53
C GLY A 538 -19.05 -20.22 10.61
N TYR A 539 -18.48 -20.62 11.73
CA TYR A 539 -18.01 -21.99 11.96
C TYR A 539 -19.15 -23.01 12.08
N PHE A 540 -20.37 -22.55 12.26
CA PHE A 540 -21.54 -23.41 12.15
C PHE A 540 -21.67 -24.05 10.77
N TYR A 541 -21.30 -23.31 9.72
CA TYR A 541 -21.31 -23.78 8.33
C TYR A 541 -19.98 -24.41 7.95
N SER A 542 -18.88 -23.64 8.06
CA SER A 542 -17.53 -24.13 7.80
C SER A 542 -16.46 -23.21 8.41
N LYS A 543 -15.35 -23.79 8.81
CA LYS A 543 -14.09 -23.06 8.94
C LYS A 543 -13.52 -22.73 7.56
N PRO A 544 -12.56 -21.79 7.46
CA PRO A 544 -11.85 -21.57 6.21
C PRO A 544 -11.19 -22.86 5.68
N VAL A 545 -11.42 -23.18 4.41
CA VAL A 545 -10.97 -24.42 3.76
C VAL A 545 -10.26 -24.12 2.43
N GLU A 546 -9.53 -25.08 1.91
CA GLU A 546 -8.93 -24.99 0.57
C GLU A 546 -10.01 -25.03 -0.52
N VAL A 547 -9.72 -24.41 -1.67
CA VAL A 547 -10.63 -24.37 -2.84
C VAL A 547 -11.06 -25.76 -3.29
N GLY A 548 -10.17 -26.75 -3.21
CA GLY A 548 -10.46 -28.15 -3.55
C GLY A 548 -11.54 -28.78 -2.67
N THR A 549 -11.63 -28.37 -1.39
CA THR A 549 -12.66 -28.83 -0.46
C THR A 549 -14.04 -28.30 -0.87
N ILE A 550 -14.16 -27.03 -1.25
CA ILE A 550 -15.40 -26.45 -1.77
C ILE A 550 -15.85 -27.16 -3.03
N ILE A 551 -14.94 -27.35 -4.00
CA ILE A 551 -15.22 -28.05 -5.27
C ILE A 551 -15.69 -29.48 -5.03
N SER A 552 -15.04 -30.21 -4.12
CA SER A 552 -15.40 -31.57 -3.77
C SER A 552 -16.77 -31.67 -3.11
N GLY A 553 -17.10 -30.71 -2.21
CA GLY A 553 -18.40 -30.59 -1.58
C GLY A 553 -19.52 -30.32 -2.59
N LEU A 554 -19.28 -29.45 -3.59
CA LEU A 554 -20.23 -29.16 -4.65
C LEU A 554 -20.52 -30.36 -5.59
N LYS A 555 -19.55 -31.25 -5.75
CA LYS A 555 -19.67 -32.43 -6.63
C LYS A 555 -20.31 -33.64 -5.92
N SER A 556 -20.48 -33.61 -4.60
CA SER A 556 -21.08 -34.71 -3.86
C SER A 556 -22.59 -34.78 -4.14
N GLU A 557 -23.14 -35.98 -4.39
CA GLU A 557 -24.52 -36.24 -4.84
C GLU A 557 -25.65 -35.80 -3.88
N SER A 558 -25.30 -35.33 -2.67
CA SER A 558 -26.32 -34.93 -1.69
C SER A 558 -26.94 -33.56 -1.95
N GLY A 559 -26.43 -32.74 -2.86
CA GLY A 559 -27.03 -31.43 -3.25
C GLY A 559 -27.28 -30.42 -2.11
N GLU A 560 -27.24 -30.90 -0.89
CA GLU A 560 -27.29 -30.17 0.37
C GLU A 560 -25.87 -30.02 0.89
N MET A 561 -25.20 -28.92 0.53
CA MET A 561 -23.97 -28.55 1.21
C MET A 561 -24.29 -28.01 2.60
N CYS A 562 -24.61 -28.90 3.50
CA CYS A 562 -24.33 -28.65 4.90
C CYS A 562 -22.83 -28.93 5.10
N PHE A 563 -22.01 -27.90 5.13
CA PHE A 563 -20.70 -27.98 5.74
C PHE A 563 -20.87 -28.14 7.26
N LYS A 564 -21.55 -29.22 7.68
CA LYS A 564 -21.60 -29.56 9.09
C LYS A 564 -20.22 -30.07 9.43
N ASN A 565 -19.50 -29.33 10.28
CA ASN A 565 -18.34 -29.90 10.98
C ASN A 565 -18.76 -31.27 11.60
N PRO A 566 -17.94 -32.33 11.44
CA PRO A 566 -18.17 -33.59 12.10
C PRO A 566 -18.13 -33.47 13.62
#